data_e19e47392b154eaff8b7440e3c534a44
#
_entry.id   e19e47392b154eaff8b7440e3c534a44
#
_cell.length_a   1.000
_cell.length_b   1.000
_cell.length_c   1.000
_cell.angle_alpha   90.00
_cell.angle_beta   90.00
_cell.angle_gamma   90.00
#
_symmetry.space_group_name_H-M   'P 1'
#
loop_
_entity.id
_entity.type
_entity.pdbx_description
1 polymer ?
#
loop_
_entity_poly.entity_id
_entity_poly.type
_entity_poly.pdbx_seq_one_letter_code
_entity_poly.pdbx_strand_id
1 'polypeptide(L)'
;ASVWGIDWPTLKQMAMTRKPVLPKTVKFAATNVRAGAGALGPQGAQMLQAMGYQDIAFSTSADLAMTPKTFNLKNFAIDAKKMARLNLSLSLANLAMPKPEELARLKKDPKLILTESGDFTKATIRSFAFTFEDKTITRRLINFFEHTGETSPETLATMALAINGQSRNPASVDFVKPALETLIVFFQKPTSLTLTAKPARDVPVLSLLDEKTGGSVNELAHKLNLTFE
;
A
#
# COMPACT_ATOMS: atom_id res chain seq x y z
N ALA A 1 -6.77 2.14 -22.14
CA ALA A 1 -7.03 1.29 -20.97
C ALA A 1 -7.81 0.07 -21.43
N SER A 2 -7.37 -1.10 -21.04
CA SER A 2 -8.09 -2.37 -21.31
C SER A 2 -8.39 -3.04 -19.97
N VAL A 3 -9.65 -3.40 -19.75
CA VAL A 3 -10.08 -4.21 -18.60
C VAL A 3 -10.27 -5.64 -19.10
N TRP A 4 -9.50 -6.58 -18.54
CA TRP A 4 -9.58 -7.99 -18.88
C TRP A 4 -9.95 -8.78 -17.62
N GLY A 5 -10.91 -9.71 -17.74
CA GLY A 5 -11.07 -10.72 -16.68
C GLY A 5 -12.42 -10.83 -16.01
N ILE A 6 -13.47 -10.18 -16.53
CA ILE A 6 -14.81 -10.65 -16.22
C ILE A 6 -15.13 -11.72 -17.27
N ASP A 7 -15.19 -12.98 -16.85
CA ASP A 7 -15.52 -14.06 -17.76
C ASP A 7 -16.99 -13.92 -18.25
N TRP A 8 -17.23 -14.30 -19.49
CA TRP A 8 -18.56 -14.24 -20.11
C TRP A 8 -19.64 -14.99 -19.34
N PRO A 9 -19.39 -16.19 -18.75
CA PRO A 9 -20.31 -16.85 -17.86
C PRO A 9 -20.73 -16.02 -16.66
N THR A 10 -19.80 -15.33 -15.97
CA THR A 10 -20.12 -14.46 -14.84
C THR A 10 -20.99 -13.27 -15.26
N LEU A 11 -20.69 -12.61 -16.38
CA LEU A 11 -21.53 -11.53 -16.94
C LEU A 11 -22.93 -12.02 -17.28
N LYS A 12 -23.03 -13.18 -17.92
CA LYS A 12 -24.32 -13.80 -18.26
C LYS A 12 -25.13 -14.13 -17.00
N GLN A 13 -24.50 -14.68 -15.97
CA GLN A 13 -25.15 -14.99 -14.70
C GLN A 13 -25.62 -13.70 -13.99
N MET A 14 -24.83 -12.63 -13.99
CA MET A 14 -25.24 -11.34 -13.45
C MET A 14 -26.45 -10.77 -14.19
N ALA A 15 -26.46 -10.86 -15.52
CA ALA A 15 -27.57 -10.38 -16.35
C ALA A 15 -28.86 -11.22 -16.11
N MET A 16 -28.74 -12.53 -15.97
CA MET A 16 -29.88 -13.43 -15.79
C MET A 16 -30.46 -13.38 -14.37
N THR A 17 -29.63 -13.30 -13.35
CA THR A 17 -30.07 -13.39 -11.93
C THR A 17 -30.37 -12.03 -11.32
N ARG A 18 -29.96 -10.93 -11.96
CA ARG A 18 -29.94 -9.57 -11.42
C ARG A 18 -29.25 -9.47 -10.04
N LYS A 19 -28.48 -10.48 -9.67
CA LYS A 19 -27.69 -10.50 -8.44
C LYS A 19 -26.26 -10.16 -8.77
N PRO A 20 -25.61 -9.28 -7.99
CA PRO A 20 -24.20 -9.01 -8.17
C PRO A 20 -23.42 -10.30 -7.89
N VAL A 21 -22.75 -10.83 -8.89
CA VAL A 21 -21.82 -11.95 -8.76
C VAL A 21 -20.43 -11.36 -8.76
N LEU A 22 -19.68 -11.60 -7.71
CA LEU A 22 -18.28 -11.14 -7.66
C LEU A 22 -17.44 -11.99 -8.60
N PRO A 23 -16.68 -11.36 -9.50
CA PRO A 23 -15.79 -12.09 -10.38
C PRO A 23 -14.72 -12.80 -9.54
N LYS A 24 -14.46 -14.08 -9.86
CA LYS A 24 -13.42 -14.86 -9.17
C LYS A 24 -12.02 -14.29 -9.37
N THR A 25 -11.80 -13.70 -10.53
CA THR A 25 -10.53 -13.05 -10.90
C THR A 25 -10.82 -11.77 -11.64
N VAL A 26 -10.01 -10.74 -11.37
CA VAL A 26 -10.02 -9.47 -12.09
C VAL A 26 -8.60 -9.14 -12.47
N LYS A 27 -8.39 -8.88 -13.76
CA LYS A 27 -7.14 -8.35 -14.29
C LYS A 27 -7.40 -7.00 -14.91
N PHE A 28 -6.58 -6.04 -14.56
CA PHE A 28 -6.62 -4.69 -15.10
C PHE A 28 -5.24 -4.28 -15.55
N ALA A 29 -5.16 -3.59 -16.67
CA ALA A 29 -3.95 -2.92 -17.10
C ALA A 29 -4.28 -1.63 -17.85
N ALA A 30 -3.55 -0.57 -17.52
CA ALA A 30 -3.55 0.67 -18.27
C ALA A 30 -2.10 1.05 -18.54
N THR A 31 -1.76 1.27 -19.79
CA THR A 31 -0.39 1.56 -20.19
C THR A 31 -0.28 2.95 -20.77
N ASN A 32 0.86 3.58 -20.52
CA ASN A 32 1.23 4.89 -21.06
C ASN A 32 0.15 5.98 -20.81
N VAL A 33 -0.44 5.96 -19.63
CA VAL A 33 -1.35 7.01 -19.18
C VAL A 33 -0.51 8.26 -18.92
N ARG A 34 -0.91 9.38 -19.50
CA ARG A 34 -0.21 10.66 -19.30
C ARG A 34 -1.10 11.60 -18.51
N ALA A 35 -0.52 12.22 -17.50
CA ALA A 35 -1.12 13.29 -16.74
C ALA A 35 -0.23 14.51 -16.83
N GLY A 36 -0.74 15.63 -17.30
CA GLY A 36 -0.05 16.90 -17.21
C GLY A 36 0.11 17.32 -15.74
N ALA A 37 1.14 18.09 -15.44
CA ALA A 37 1.40 18.56 -14.08
C ALA A 37 0.17 19.23 -13.43
N GLY A 38 -0.66 19.91 -14.20
CA GLY A 38 -1.90 20.53 -13.72
C GLY A 38 -2.94 19.57 -13.13
N ALA A 39 -2.85 18.26 -13.44
CA ALA A 39 -3.73 17.26 -12.83
C ALA A 39 -3.50 17.08 -11.32
N LEU A 40 -2.34 17.49 -10.81
CA LEU A 40 -1.99 17.48 -9.38
C LEU A 40 -2.32 18.78 -8.65
N GLY A 41 -2.98 19.71 -9.33
CA GLY A 41 -3.22 21.06 -8.82
C GLY A 41 -1.96 21.95 -8.87
N PRO A 42 -2.08 23.25 -8.53
CA PRO A 42 -0.99 24.21 -8.70
C PRO A 42 0.27 23.87 -7.89
N GLN A 43 0.12 23.45 -6.64
CA GLN A 43 1.25 23.11 -5.78
C GLN A 43 1.99 21.85 -6.27
N GLY A 44 1.24 20.81 -6.63
CA GLY A 44 1.81 19.58 -7.18
C GLY A 44 2.53 19.82 -8.52
N ALA A 45 1.99 20.70 -9.36
CA ALA A 45 2.62 21.10 -10.60
C ALA A 45 3.96 21.81 -10.37
N GLN A 46 4.00 22.77 -9.44
CA GLN A 46 5.24 23.49 -9.08
C GLN A 46 6.29 22.54 -8.52
N MET A 47 5.89 21.63 -7.61
CA MET A 47 6.80 20.64 -7.04
C MET A 47 7.40 19.73 -8.11
N LEU A 48 6.57 19.20 -9.03
CA LEU A 48 7.06 18.36 -10.13
C LEU A 48 8.04 19.11 -11.03
N GLN A 49 7.74 20.37 -11.39
CA GLN A 49 8.62 21.20 -12.20
C GLN A 49 9.93 21.49 -11.47
N ALA A 50 9.88 21.82 -10.19
CA ALA A 50 11.07 22.04 -9.37
C ALA A 50 11.95 20.78 -9.28
N MET A 51 11.34 19.58 -9.26
CA MET A 51 12.07 18.31 -9.38
C MET A 51 12.50 17.96 -10.81
N GLY A 52 12.20 18.81 -11.80
CA GLY A 52 12.59 18.63 -13.21
C GLY A 52 11.72 17.63 -13.98
N TYR A 53 10.45 17.43 -13.58
CA TYR A 53 9.48 16.66 -14.34
C TYR A 53 8.47 17.60 -15.01
N GLN A 54 8.24 17.41 -16.31
CA GLN A 54 7.28 18.21 -17.07
C GLN A 54 5.89 17.54 -17.13
N ASP A 55 5.87 16.21 -17.17
CA ASP A 55 4.68 15.39 -17.20
C ASP A 55 4.91 14.10 -16.43
N ILE A 56 3.82 13.44 -16.08
CA ILE A 56 3.84 12.10 -15.51
C ILE A 56 3.28 11.14 -16.56
N ALA A 57 4.10 10.20 -16.98
CA ALA A 57 3.66 9.05 -17.77
C ALA A 57 3.77 7.79 -16.91
N PHE A 58 2.67 7.07 -16.74
CA PHE A 58 2.67 5.86 -15.93
C PHE A 58 1.87 4.73 -16.56
N SER A 59 2.17 3.53 -16.15
CA SER A 59 1.40 2.32 -16.41
C SER A 59 0.96 1.73 -15.09
N THR A 60 -0.23 1.16 -15.06
CA THR A 60 -0.72 0.46 -13.87
C THR A 60 -1.29 -0.89 -14.26
N SER A 61 -1.16 -1.86 -13.39
CA SER A 61 -1.77 -3.18 -13.55
C SER A 61 -2.21 -3.73 -12.20
N ALA A 62 -3.26 -4.55 -12.22
CA ALA A 62 -3.71 -5.30 -11.07
C ALA A 62 -4.11 -6.72 -11.50
N ASP A 63 -3.76 -7.70 -10.67
CA ASP A 63 -4.24 -9.09 -10.76
C ASP A 63 -4.74 -9.49 -9.38
N LEU A 64 -6.04 -9.66 -9.27
CA LEU A 64 -6.68 -10.04 -8.02
C LEU A 64 -7.54 -11.28 -8.22
N ALA A 65 -7.59 -12.12 -7.19
CA ALA A 65 -8.48 -13.26 -7.11
C ALA A 65 -9.32 -13.17 -5.83
N MET A 66 -10.60 -13.47 -5.93
CA MET A 66 -11.53 -13.40 -4.82
C MET A 66 -12.34 -14.69 -4.70
N THR A 67 -12.59 -15.09 -3.47
CA THR A 67 -13.59 -16.08 -3.10
C THR A 67 -14.47 -15.50 -2.00
N PRO A 68 -15.58 -16.14 -1.61
CA PRO A 68 -16.37 -15.66 -0.49
C PRO A 68 -15.61 -15.53 0.84
N LYS A 69 -14.45 -16.17 0.96
CA LYS A 69 -13.64 -16.18 2.19
C LYS A 69 -12.23 -15.63 2.05
N THR A 70 -11.78 -15.32 0.84
CA THR A 70 -10.41 -14.88 0.60
C THR A 70 -10.35 -13.75 -0.42
N PHE A 71 -9.40 -12.84 -0.22
CA PHE A 71 -9.00 -11.81 -1.16
C PHE A 71 -7.50 -11.93 -1.40
N ASN A 72 -7.10 -12.09 -2.65
CA ASN A 72 -5.71 -12.19 -3.04
C ASN A 72 -5.41 -11.16 -4.14
N LEU A 73 -4.82 -10.05 -3.75
CA LEU A 73 -4.17 -9.13 -4.67
C LEU A 73 -2.79 -9.69 -4.96
N LYS A 74 -2.67 -10.44 -6.06
CA LYS A 74 -1.40 -11.08 -6.44
C LYS A 74 -0.36 -10.04 -6.83
N ASN A 75 -0.81 -9.00 -7.54
CA ASN A 75 0.02 -7.89 -7.95
C ASN A 75 -0.85 -6.67 -8.20
N PHE A 76 -0.45 -5.56 -7.64
CA PHE A 76 -0.86 -4.22 -8.06
C PHE A 76 0.42 -3.44 -8.33
N ALA A 77 0.59 -2.97 -9.54
CA ALA A 77 1.78 -2.24 -9.93
C ALA A 77 1.42 -0.86 -10.49
N ILE A 78 2.20 0.13 -10.12
CA ILE A 78 2.23 1.46 -10.73
C ILE A 78 3.66 1.70 -11.17
N ASP A 79 3.89 1.84 -12.46
CA ASP A 79 5.20 2.18 -13.04
C ASP A 79 5.14 3.61 -13.57
N ALA A 80 5.64 4.57 -12.80
CA ALA A 80 5.82 5.94 -13.23
C ALA A 80 7.14 6.05 -13.99
N LYS A 81 7.03 6.30 -15.31
CA LYS A 81 8.17 6.34 -16.21
C LYS A 81 9.22 7.36 -15.73
N LYS A 82 10.47 6.92 -15.63
CA LYS A 82 11.61 7.71 -15.12
C LYS A 82 11.52 8.16 -13.66
N MET A 83 10.47 7.85 -12.92
CA MET A 83 10.30 8.27 -11.52
C MET A 83 10.54 7.13 -10.55
N ALA A 84 9.59 6.19 -10.52
CA ALA A 84 9.61 5.05 -9.61
C ALA A 84 8.66 3.96 -10.10
N ARG A 85 8.79 2.77 -9.51
CA ARG A 85 7.81 1.70 -9.61
C ARG A 85 7.37 1.27 -8.22
N LEU A 86 6.06 1.10 -8.06
CA LEU A 86 5.44 0.55 -6.86
C LEU A 86 4.85 -0.81 -7.19
N ASN A 87 5.08 -1.79 -6.34
CA ASN A 87 4.42 -3.09 -6.41
C ASN A 87 3.80 -3.40 -5.05
N LEU A 88 2.58 -3.92 -5.06
CA LEU A 88 1.84 -4.30 -3.87
C LEU A 88 1.22 -5.68 -4.08
N SER A 89 1.36 -6.55 -3.09
CA SER A 89 0.59 -7.79 -2.98
C SER A 89 -0.02 -7.92 -1.59
N LEU A 90 -1.21 -8.51 -1.51
CA LEU A 90 -1.95 -8.67 -0.25
C LEU A 90 -2.80 -9.94 -0.31
N SER A 91 -2.69 -10.78 0.69
CA SER A 91 -3.54 -11.94 0.89
C SER A 91 -4.30 -11.83 2.20
N LEU A 92 -5.63 -11.83 2.09
CA LEU A 92 -6.54 -11.84 3.22
C LEU A 92 -7.34 -13.15 3.23
N ALA A 93 -7.65 -13.64 4.42
CA ALA A 93 -8.53 -14.76 4.64
C ALA A 93 -9.66 -14.39 5.61
N ASN A 94 -10.56 -15.34 5.81
CA ASN A 94 -11.72 -15.20 6.70
C ASN A 94 -12.57 -13.96 6.40
N LEU A 95 -12.52 -13.50 5.14
CA LEU A 95 -13.45 -12.48 4.66
C LEU A 95 -14.84 -13.05 4.67
N ALA A 96 -15.78 -12.31 5.23
CA ALA A 96 -17.18 -12.53 4.98
C ALA A 96 -17.65 -11.36 4.09
N MET A 97 -18.25 -11.68 2.96
CA MET A 97 -18.75 -10.66 2.05
C MET A 97 -19.98 -9.99 2.64
N PRO A 98 -20.01 -8.66 2.74
CA PRO A 98 -21.16 -7.96 3.27
C PRO A 98 -22.41 -8.26 2.42
N LYS A 99 -23.54 -8.42 3.08
CA LYS A 99 -24.82 -8.60 2.40
C LYS A 99 -25.16 -7.38 1.55
N PRO A 100 -25.98 -7.52 0.49
CA PRO A 100 -26.36 -6.39 -0.36
C PRO A 100 -26.93 -5.18 0.40
N GLU A 101 -27.63 -5.46 1.51
CA GLU A 101 -28.21 -4.43 2.39
C GLU A 101 -27.12 -3.66 3.16
N GLU A 102 -26.09 -4.36 3.61
CA GLU A 102 -24.93 -3.78 4.28
C GLU A 102 -24.10 -2.94 3.28
N LEU A 103 -23.90 -3.44 2.05
CA LEU A 103 -23.26 -2.66 0.98
C LEU A 103 -23.97 -1.34 0.68
N ALA A 104 -25.29 -1.31 0.78
CA ALA A 104 -26.07 -0.09 0.60
C ALA A 104 -25.84 0.94 1.73
N ARG A 105 -25.64 0.46 2.97
CA ARG A 105 -25.26 1.30 4.13
C ARG A 105 -23.82 1.79 4.02
N LEU A 106 -22.89 0.93 3.66
CA LEU A 106 -21.48 1.25 3.49
C LEU A 106 -21.21 2.29 2.39
N LYS A 107 -22.06 2.32 1.34
CA LYS A 107 -22.01 3.37 0.32
C LYS A 107 -22.38 4.74 0.87
N LYS A 108 -23.24 4.81 1.90
CA LYS A 108 -23.67 6.09 2.52
C LYS A 108 -22.66 6.57 3.55
N ASP A 109 -22.02 5.68 4.28
CA ASP A 109 -21.00 6.01 5.26
C ASP A 109 -19.85 4.97 5.22
N PRO A 110 -18.75 5.27 4.52
CA PRO A 110 -17.60 4.38 4.42
C PRO A 110 -16.91 4.05 5.77
N LYS A 111 -17.09 4.89 6.81
CA LYS A 111 -16.51 4.64 8.14
C LYS A 111 -17.14 3.42 8.82
N LEU A 112 -18.37 3.07 8.46
CA LEU A 112 -19.06 1.88 8.97
C LEU A 112 -18.37 0.58 8.56
N ILE A 113 -17.52 0.59 7.52
CA ILE A 113 -16.75 -0.59 7.11
C ILE A 113 -15.89 -1.10 8.28
N LEU A 114 -15.33 -0.20 9.08
CA LEU A 114 -14.43 -0.56 10.17
C LEU A 114 -15.15 -0.91 11.47
N THR A 115 -16.39 -0.44 11.66
CA THR A 115 -17.07 -0.53 12.96
C THR A 115 -18.28 -1.47 12.97
N GLU A 116 -19.03 -1.56 11.89
CA GLU A 116 -20.33 -2.26 11.87
C GLU A 116 -20.40 -3.45 10.92
N SER A 117 -19.50 -3.53 9.92
CA SER A 117 -19.49 -4.72 9.06
C SER A 117 -18.84 -5.89 9.80
N GLY A 118 -19.63 -6.60 10.60
CA GLY A 118 -19.20 -7.75 11.42
C GLY A 118 -18.41 -8.81 10.65
N ASP A 119 -18.42 -8.72 9.36
CA ASP A 119 -17.78 -9.65 8.44
C ASP A 119 -16.33 -9.28 8.11
N PHE A 120 -15.97 -7.96 8.09
CA PHE A 120 -14.57 -7.55 8.01
C PHE A 120 -13.82 -7.69 9.33
N THR A 121 -14.54 -7.76 10.44
CA THR A 121 -13.91 -7.95 11.77
C THR A 121 -13.20 -9.29 11.90
N LYS A 122 -13.58 -10.29 11.10
CA LYS A 122 -12.96 -11.63 11.07
C LYS A 122 -11.83 -11.74 10.04
N ALA A 123 -11.67 -10.73 9.20
CA ALA A 123 -10.62 -10.73 8.18
C ALA A 123 -9.24 -10.87 8.82
N THR A 124 -8.42 -11.72 8.24
CA THR A 124 -7.06 -11.96 8.71
C THR A 124 -6.05 -11.71 7.59
N ILE A 125 -4.88 -11.18 7.94
CA ILE A 125 -3.75 -11.01 7.04
C ILE A 125 -2.96 -12.31 7.00
N ARG A 126 -2.75 -12.85 5.80
CA ARG A 126 -1.85 -13.99 5.51
C ARG A 126 -0.50 -13.54 5.01
N SER A 127 -0.50 -12.57 4.13
CA SER A 127 0.74 -12.01 3.61
C SER A 127 0.50 -10.61 3.05
N PHE A 128 1.54 -9.83 3.08
CA PHE A 128 1.62 -8.51 2.46
C PHE A 128 3.04 -8.34 1.93
N ALA A 129 3.18 -7.73 0.75
CA ALA A 129 4.46 -7.22 0.29
C ALA A 129 4.24 -5.90 -0.44
N PHE A 130 5.12 -4.96 -0.14
CA PHE A 130 5.22 -3.67 -0.80
C PHE A 130 6.65 -3.48 -1.24
N THR A 131 6.84 -3.15 -2.52
CA THR A 131 8.16 -2.80 -3.06
C THR A 131 8.08 -1.45 -3.74
N PHE A 132 9.00 -0.59 -3.38
CA PHE A 132 9.26 0.68 -4.07
C PHE A 132 10.61 0.55 -4.77
N GLU A 133 10.62 0.70 -6.10
CA GLU A 133 11.84 0.75 -6.92
C GLU A 133 12.06 2.21 -7.35
N ASP A 134 13.14 2.83 -6.88
CA ASP A 134 13.50 4.17 -7.31
C ASP A 134 14.13 4.15 -8.71
N LYS A 135 13.76 5.12 -9.52
CA LYS A 135 14.45 5.38 -10.80
C LYS A 135 15.19 6.72 -10.76
N THR A 136 14.55 7.75 -10.19
CA THR A 136 15.18 9.05 -10.01
C THR A 136 14.46 9.94 -8.98
N ILE A 137 13.26 9.56 -8.53
CA ILE A 137 12.42 10.47 -7.76
C ILE A 137 13.03 10.79 -6.40
N THR A 138 13.63 9.80 -5.73
CA THR A 138 14.18 9.98 -4.38
C THR A 138 15.31 11.01 -4.40
N ARG A 139 16.25 10.87 -5.32
CA ARG A 139 17.36 11.85 -5.46
C ARG A 139 16.86 13.26 -5.77
N ARG A 140 15.86 13.37 -6.64
CA ARG A 140 15.28 14.66 -7.01
C ARG A 140 14.49 15.28 -5.86
N LEU A 141 13.83 14.46 -5.06
CA LEU A 141 13.11 14.89 -3.87
C LEU A 141 14.10 15.41 -2.80
N ILE A 142 15.18 14.69 -2.55
CA ILE A 142 16.24 15.13 -1.61
C ILE A 142 16.80 16.48 -2.06
N ASN A 143 17.20 16.60 -3.33
CA ASN A 143 17.71 17.85 -3.87
C ASN A 143 16.69 19.00 -3.76
N PHE A 144 15.40 18.72 -3.95
CA PHE A 144 14.34 19.70 -3.78
C PHE A 144 14.29 20.24 -2.35
N PHE A 145 14.30 19.35 -1.33
CA PHE A 145 14.30 19.75 0.08
C PHE A 145 15.56 20.53 0.45
N GLU A 146 16.72 20.14 -0.04
CA GLU A 146 17.98 20.86 0.18
C GLU A 146 17.92 22.29 -0.39
N HIS A 147 17.33 22.48 -1.59
CA HIS A 147 17.20 23.80 -2.21
C HIS A 147 16.14 24.70 -1.55
N THR A 148 15.10 24.11 -0.96
CA THR A 148 14.06 24.86 -0.24
C THR A 148 14.42 25.18 1.20
N GLY A 149 15.54 24.64 1.70
CA GLY A 149 15.96 24.77 3.10
C GLY A 149 15.12 23.92 4.07
N GLU A 150 14.33 23.00 3.55
CA GLU A 150 13.56 22.05 4.35
C GLU A 150 14.43 20.85 4.76
N THR A 151 14.05 20.21 5.86
CA THR A 151 14.76 19.02 6.34
C THR A 151 14.55 17.84 5.37
N SER A 152 15.64 17.29 4.85
CA SER A 152 15.55 16.16 3.92
C SER A 152 15.06 14.88 4.62
N PRO A 153 14.43 13.96 3.87
CA PRO A 153 14.01 12.66 4.42
C PRO A 153 15.16 11.86 5.04
N GLU A 154 16.37 11.95 4.48
CA GLU A 154 17.57 11.30 5.04
C GLU A 154 17.93 11.88 6.42
N THR A 155 17.89 13.20 6.55
CA THR A 155 18.14 13.88 7.83
C THR A 155 17.10 13.49 8.86
N LEU A 156 15.83 13.44 8.49
CA LEU A 156 14.76 12.99 9.37
C LEU A 156 14.95 11.53 9.82
N ALA A 157 15.33 10.64 8.92
CA ALA A 157 15.59 9.23 9.26
C ALA A 157 16.79 9.11 10.22
N THR A 158 17.85 9.89 10.00
CA THR A 158 19.05 9.95 10.85
C THR A 158 18.70 10.46 12.25
N MET A 159 17.90 11.54 12.34
CA MET A 159 17.42 12.07 13.64
C MET A 159 16.55 11.04 14.37
N ALA A 160 15.64 10.38 13.67
CA ALA A 160 14.78 9.35 14.25
C ALA A 160 15.60 8.16 14.76
N LEU A 161 16.65 7.75 14.05
CA LEU A 161 17.58 6.70 14.50
C LEU A 161 18.33 7.12 15.77
N ALA A 162 18.82 8.36 15.83
CA ALA A 162 19.50 8.88 17.01
C ALA A 162 18.58 8.93 18.25
N ILE A 163 17.33 9.36 18.08
CA ILE A 163 16.32 9.39 19.15
C ILE A 163 15.99 7.95 19.59
N ASN A 164 15.78 7.05 18.65
CA ASN A 164 15.47 5.64 18.96
C ASN A 164 16.63 4.93 19.67
N GLY A 165 17.87 5.26 19.31
CA GLY A 165 19.07 4.72 19.96
C GLY A 165 19.25 5.17 21.42
N GLN A 166 18.61 6.28 21.82
CA GLN A 166 18.60 6.77 23.22
C GLN A 166 17.47 6.11 24.04
N SER A 167 16.55 5.39 23.40
CA SER A 167 15.47 4.70 24.09
C SER A 167 16.02 3.58 24.97
N ARG A 168 15.71 3.63 26.27
CA ARG A 168 16.11 2.59 27.24
C ARG A 168 15.24 1.33 27.15
N ASN A 169 14.24 1.30 26.27
CA ASN A 169 13.36 0.14 26.10
C ASN A 169 13.92 -0.80 25.02
N PRO A 170 14.52 -1.95 25.39
CA PRO A 170 15.09 -2.88 24.43
C PRO A 170 14.04 -3.44 23.44
N ALA A 171 12.77 -3.52 23.84
CA ALA A 171 11.70 -3.95 22.95
C ALA A 171 11.40 -2.94 21.82
N SER A 172 11.84 -1.67 21.93
CA SER A 172 11.65 -0.67 20.87
C SER A 172 12.71 -0.76 19.76
N VAL A 173 13.74 -1.60 19.93
CA VAL A 173 14.93 -1.60 19.08
C VAL A 173 14.81 -2.61 17.92
N ASP A 174 14.01 -3.69 18.06
CA ASP A 174 14.09 -4.87 17.21
C ASP A 174 13.73 -4.66 15.73
N PHE A 175 12.68 -3.88 15.44
CA PHE A 175 12.27 -3.62 14.05
C PHE A 175 12.60 -2.19 13.60
N VAL A 176 12.32 -1.20 14.46
CA VAL A 176 12.43 0.22 14.08
C VAL A 176 13.86 0.60 13.73
N LYS A 177 14.85 0.12 14.48
CA LYS A 177 16.27 0.42 14.22
C LYS A 177 16.73 -0.12 12.85
N PRO A 178 16.60 -1.41 12.54
CA PRO A 178 16.96 -1.93 11.22
C PRO A 178 16.22 -1.25 10.07
N ALA A 179 14.93 -0.92 10.28
CA ALA A 179 14.14 -0.23 9.27
C ALA A 179 14.68 1.19 8.97
N LEU A 180 15.05 1.95 10.03
CA LEU A 180 15.65 3.27 9.87
C LEU A 180 17.04 3.19 9.22
N GLU A 181 17.86 2.22 9.60
CA GLU A 181 19.17 1.98 8.98
C GLU A 181 19.01 1.67 7.47
N THR A 182 18.04 0.81 7.11
CA THR A 182 17.73 0.52 5.71
C THR A 182 17.27 1.77 4.96
N LEU A 183 16.43 2.61 5.57
CA LEU A 183 15.98 3.88 4.97
C LEU A 183 17.15 4.84 4.72
N ILE A 184 18.07 4.96 5.68
CA ILE A 184 19.25 5.82 5.54
C ILE A 184 20.11 5.34 4.35
N VAL A 185 20.41 4.05 4.30
CA VAL A 185 21.15 3.45 3.18
C VAL A 185 20.44 3.70 1.84
N PHE A 186 19.11 3.53 1.82
CA PHE A 186 18.32 3.79 0.63
C PHE A 186 18.40 5.27 0.21
N PHE A 187 18.28 6.23 1.11
CA PHE A 187 18.39 7.64 0.76
C PHE A 187 19.78 8.01 0.24
N GLN A 188 20.84 7.40 0.76
CA GLN A 188 22.21 7.60 0.26
C GLN A 188 22.40 7.01 -1.15
N LYS A 189 21.81 5.83 -1.40
CA LYS A 189 21.88 5.14 -2.69
C LYS A 189 20.52 4.57 -3.08
N PRO A 190 19.62 5.42 -3.61
CA PRO A 190 18.28 4.98 -3.96
C PRO A 190 18.27 3.86 -5.00
N THR A 191 17.74 2.70 -4.60
CA THR A 191 17.54 1.53 -5.45
C THR A 191 16.15 0.97 -5.26
N SER A 192 15.93 0.18 -4.23
CA SER A 192 14.63 -0.38 -3.87
C SER A 192 14.46 -0.48 -2.38
N LEU A 193 13.21 -0.36 -1.95
CA LEU A 193 12.77 -0.66 -0.59
C LEU A 193 11.68 -1.72 -0.65
N THR A 194 11.79 -2.74 0.17
CA THR A 194 10.79 -3.80 0.27
C THR A 194 10.35 -3.98 1.70
N LEU A 195 9.04 -3.93 1.93
CA LEU A 195 8.40 -4.27 3.20
C LEU A 195 7.58 -5.53 2.98
N THR A 196 7.84 -6.58 3.75
CA THR A 196 7.05 -7.81 3.70
C THR A 196 6.46 -8.15 5.06
N ALA A 197 5.28 -8.75 5.04
CA ALA A 197 4.63 -9.35 6.19
C ALA A 197 4.30 -10.81 5.85
N LYS A 198 4.84 -11.73 6.63
CA LYS A 198 4.57 -13.18 6.51
C LYS A 198 4.34 -13.77 7.90
N PRO A 199 3.21 -13.47 8.53
CA PRO A 199 2.94 -13.95 9.87
C PRO A 199 2.89 -15.48 9.92
N ALA A 200 3.41 -16.07 11.00
CA ALA A 200 3.37 -17.53 11.21
C ALA A 200 1.93 -18.06 11.36
N ARG A 201 1.00 -17.21 11.75
CA ARG A 201 -0.45 -17.47 11.84
C ARG A 201 -1.20 -16.28 11.29
N ASP A 202 -2.39 -16.52 10.72
CA ASP A 202 -3.27 -15.47 10.24
C ASP A 202 -3.53 -14.41 11.33
N VAL A 203 -3.25 -13.14 11.07
CA VAL A 203 -3.39 -12.03 12.05
C VAL A 203 -4.69 -11.26 11.76
N PRO A 204 -5.60 -11.13 12.73
CA PRO A 204 -6.83 -10.37 12.54
C PRO A 204 -6.55 -8.91 12.19
N VAL A 205 -7.19 -8.39 11.14
CA VAL A 205 -7.03 -6.99 10.70
C VAL A 205 -7.39 -6.03 11.83
N LEU A 206 -8.46 -6.29 12.58
CA LEU A 206 -8.88 -5.43 13.69
C LEU A 206 -7.85 -5.34 14.81
N SER A 207 -7.08 -6.41 15.05
CA SER A 207 -6.04 -6.36 16.08
C SER A 207 -4.89 -5.41 15.74
N LEU A 208 -4.81 -4.92 14.49
CA LEU A 208 -3.84 -3.92 14.06
C LEU A 208 -4.38 -2.48 14.19
N LEU A 209 -5.72 -2.33 14.26
CA LEU A 209 -6.39 -1.03 14.33
C LEU A 209 -6.77 -0.64 15.75
N ASP A 210 -6.78 -1.59 16.68
CA ASP A 210 -7.11 -1.33 18.07
C ASP A 210 -5.90 -0.75 18.80
N GLU A 211 -5.96 0.53 19.14
CA GLU A 211 -4.89 1.23 19.88
C GLU A 211 -4.55 0.55 21.22
N LYS A 212 -5.52 -0.15 21.84
CA LYS A 212 -5.31 -0.85 23.11
C LYS A 212 -4.65 -2.21 22.96
N THR A 213 -4.91 -2.90 21.82
CA THR A 213 -4.39 -4.24 21.52
C THR A 213 -3.37 -4.22 20.37
N GLY A 214 -3.28 -3.12 19.62
CA GLY A 214 -2.36 -2.93 18.51
C GLY A 214 -0.90 -2.96 18.96
N GLY A 215 -0.63 -2.57 20.18
CA GLY A 215 0.72 -2.56 20.73
C GLY A 215 1.64 -1.52 20.09
N SER A 216 2.92 -1.62 20.42
CA SER A 216 3.96 -0.80 19.78
C SER A 216 4.21 -1.25 18.34
N VAL A 217 4.87 -0.41 17.55
CA VAL A 217 5.29 -0.75 16.16
C VAL A 217 6.08 -2.07 16.14
N ASN A 218 6.88 -2.34 17.17
CA ASN A 218 7.63 -3.59 17.27
C ASN A 218 6.74 -4.81 17.52
N GLU A 219 5.72 -4.68 18.37
CA GLU A 219 4.76 -5.78 18.57
C GLU A 219 3.99 -6.11 17.30
N LEU A 220 3.60 -5.09 16.53
CA LEU A 220 2.99 -5.29 15.21
C LEU A 220 3.96 -5.94 14.25
N ALA A 221 5.23 -5.51 14.24
CA ALA A 221 6.27 -6.09 13.42
C ALA A 221 6.49 -7.57 13.75
N HIS A 222 6.52 -7.93 15.03
CA HIS A 222 6.61 -9.33 15.46
C HIS A 222 5.38 -10.14 15.08
N LYS A 223 4.17 -9.63 15.35
CA LYS A 223 2.92 -10.32 15.00
C LYS A 223 2.83 -10.61 13.50
N LEU A 224 3.24 -9.65 12.68
CA LEU A 224 3.19 -9.73 11.23
C LEU A 224 4.45 -10.37 10.62
N ASN A 225 5.47 -10.64 11.43
CA ASN A 225 6.80 -11.03 10.96
C ASN A 225 7.27 -10.11 9.83
N LEU A 226 7.30 -8.80 10.15
CA LEU A 226 7.71 -7.78 9.20
C LEU A 226 9.21 -7.87 8.92
N THR A 227 9.57 -7.76 7.65
CA THR A 227 10.94 -7.50 7.21
C THR A 227 10.98 -6.25 6.35
N PHE A 228 12.07 -5.51 6.46
CA PHE A 228 12.30 -4.28 5.72
C PHE A 228 13.71 -4.32 5.12
N GLU A 229 13.78 -4.28 3.77
CA GLU A 229 15.02 -4.46 2.98
C GLU A 229 15.16 -3.35 1.92
#